data_a5e376b30933cf0a48ef17b882e9e669
#
_entry.id   a5e376b30933cf0a48ef17b882e9e669
#
_cell.length_a   1.000
_cell.length_b   1.000
_cell.length_c   1.000
_cell.angle_alpha   90.00
_cell.angle_beta   90.00
_cell.angle_gamma   90.00
#
_symmetry.space_group_name_H-M   'P 1'
#
loop_
_entity.id
_entity.type
_entity.pdbx_description
1 polymer ?
#
loop_
_entity_poly.entity_id
_entity_poly.type
_entity_poly.pdbx_seq_one_letter_code
_entity_poly.pdbx_strand_id
1 'polypeptide(L)'
;YWGYQNGHKRNSRVVNDFAPSAILTWDWDINKKMKLTTSLFAQYSMYKSTKLNYNNSENPQPDYWKNLPSSYYDVWDQSNARYRTAQTFSDWHTAVNWWGNKENRQIQWDRLYYANRQAAANGEDALYYVQAKHNDAMTTTLSSTLTNHLGKNKVFNAGLSLGQTLARHYQTMEDLLGAKSFHNINTYALGTYAAADPRVQYDLNTTGTLGLGKLVYEGDTFGYDYNINVRRAKLWANY
;
A
#
# COMPACT_ATOMS: atom_id res chain seq x y z
N TYR A 1 3.02 -8.68 12.08
CA TYR A 1 1.99 -7.71 11.73
C TYR A 1 0.82 -7.66 12.73
N TRP A 2 0.89 -8.34 13.84
CA TRP A 2 -0.18 -8.39 14.84
C TRP A 2 0.38 -8.32 16.27
N GLY A 3 -0.48 -8.00 17.22
CA GLY A 3 -0.23 -8.00 18.65
C GLY A 3 -1.54 -7.94 19.41
N TYR A 4 -1.47 -7.90 20.74
CA TYR A 4 -2.64 -7.72 21.58
C TYR A 4 -2.81 -6.26 21.96
N GLN A 5 -4.06 -5.80 21.94
CA GLN A 5 -4.50 -4.51 22.44
C GLN A 5 -5.69 -4.74 23.37
N ASN A 6 -5.58 -4.36 24.62
CA ASN A 6 -6.63 -4.59 25.64
C ASN A 6 -7.12 -6.05 25.65
N GLY A 7 -6.21 -7.03 25.50
CA GLY A 7 -6.54 -8.45 25.47
C GLY A 7 -7.08 -8.98 24.15
N HIS A 8 -7.33 -8.13 23.16
CA HIS A 8 -7.82 -8.53 21.84
C HIS A 8 -6.72 -8.49 20.79
N LYS A 9 -6.71 -9.49 19.91
CA LYS A 9 -5.76 -9.56 18.80
C LYS A 9 -6.08 -8.48 17.75
N ARG A 10 -5.08 -7.63 17.46
CA ARG A 10 -5.16 -6.59 16.45
C ARG A 10 -4.07 -6.76 15.39
N ASN A 11 -4.45 -6.69 14.12
CA ASN A 11 -3.55 -6.68 13.00
C ASN A 11 -3.24 -5.24 12.57
N SER A 12 -1.97 -4.96 12.23
CA SER A 12 -1.57 -3.70 11.63
C SER A 12 -1.82 -3.66 10.12
N ARG A 13 -1.94 -4.84 9.52
CA ARG A 13 -2.14 -4.99 8.08
C ARG A 13 -3.44 -5.73 7.82
N VAL A 14 -4.46 -4.97 7.44
CA VAL A 14 -5.79 -5.46 7.07
C VAL A 14 -6.01 -5.09 5.61
N VAL A 15 -6.41 -6.07 4.81
CA VAL A 15 -6.75 -5.88 3.40
C VAL A 15 -8.25 -6.08 3.23
N ASN A 16 -8.89 -5.10 2.61
CA ASN A 16 -10.26 -5.19 2.13
C ASN A 16 -10.23 -5.02 0.61
N ASP A 17 -10.78 -5.99 -0.09
CA ASP A 17 -10.87 -5.98 -1.55
C ASP A 17 -12.30 -6.36 -1.95
N PHE A 18 -12.95 -5.45 -2.68
CA PHE A 18 -14.28 -5.66 -3.21
C PHE A 18 -14.30 -5.25 -4.68
N ALA A 19 -14.44 -6.22 -5.57
CA ALA A 19 -14.29 -6.04 -7.01
C ALA A 19 -15.44 -6.68 -7.82
N PRO A 20 -16.70 -6.18 -7.68
CA PRO A 20 -17.80 -6.66 -8.49
C PRO A 20 -17.54 -6.43 -9.97
N SER A 21 -17.90 -7.40 -10.78
CA SER A 21 -17.78 -7.37 -12.24
C SER A 21 -19.04 -7.88 -12.92
N ALA A 22 -19.29 -7.36 -14.13
CA ALA A 22 -20.37 -7.79 -14.99
C ALA A 22 -19.89 -7.90 -16.44
N ILE A 23 -20.42 -8.90 -17.15
CA ILE A 23 -20.18 -9.10 -18.57
C ILE A 23 -21.54 -9.25 -19.26
N LEU A 24 -21.74 -8.43 -20.29
CA LEU A 24 -22.86 -8.58 -21.22
C LEU A 24 -22.29 -9.03 -22.56
N THR A 25 -22.77 -10.17 -23.07
CA THR A 25 -22.33 -10.70 -24.36
C THR A 25 -23.54 -10.79 -25.29
N TRP A 26 -23.35 -10.30 -26.49
CA TRP A 26 -24.31 -10.39 -27.59
C TRP A 26 -23.68 -11.14 -28.75
N ASP A 27 -24.35 -12.23 -29.14
CA ASP A 27 -24.01 -13.06 -30.28
C ASP A 27 -24.98 -12.79 -31.43
N TRP A 28 -24.44 -12.47 -32.59
CA TRP A 28 -25.21 -12.26 -33.81
C TRP A 28 -24.74 -13.18 -34.94
N ASP A 29 -25.57 -14.12 -35.32
CA ASP A 29 -25.37 -14.94 -36.50
C ASP A 29 -25.80 -14.14 -37.76
N ILE A 30 -24.80 -13.47 -38.38
CA ILE A 30 -25.05 -12.64 -39.60
C ILE A 30 -25.53 -13.54 -40.72
N ASN A 31 -24.94 -14.72 -40.86
CA ASN A 31 -25.34 -15.79 -41.74
C ASN A 31 -24.75 -17.14 -41.30
N LYS A 32 -24.99 -18.25 -42.02
CA LYS A 32 -24.52 -19.61 -41.69
C LYS A 32 -23.01 -19.75 -41.57
N LYS A 33 -22.24 -18.75 -42.05
CA LYS A 33 -20.76 -18.78 -42.03
C LYS A 33 -20.12 -17.68 -41.19
N MET A 34 -20.90 -16.66 -40.85
CA MET A 34 -20.39 -15.47 -40.18
C MET A 34 -21.13 -15.21 -38.87
N LYS A 35 -20.37 -15.08 -37.82
CA LYS A 35 -20.84 -14.73 -36.48
C LYS A 35 -20.06 -13.54 -35.94
N LEU A 36 -20.78 -12.59 -35.35
CA LEU A 36 -20.23 -11.47 -34.60
C LEU A 36 -20.55 -11.67 -33.11
N THR A 37 -19.54 -11.74 -32.30
CA THR A 37 -19.69 -11.75 -30.84
C THR A 37 -19.17 -10.44 -30.27
N THR A 38 -20.04 -9.70 -29.59
CA THR A 38 -19.69 -8.43 -28.93
C THR A 38 -19.93 -8.55 -27.45
N SER A 39 -18.91 -8.19 -26.63
CA SER A 39 -18.98 -8.25 -25.18
C SER A 39 -18.61 -6.91 -24.57
N LEU A 40 -19.40 -6.47 -23.59
CA LEU A 40 -19.10 -5.36 -22.71
C LEU A 40 -18.79 -5.89 -21.34
N PHE A 41 -17.57 -5.63 -20.87
CA PHE A 41 -17.10 -5.91 -19.50
C PHE A 41 -17.09 -4.61 -18.71
N ALA A 42 -17.56 -4.66 -17.46
CA ALA A 42 -17.43 -3.59 -16.49
C ALA A 42 -17.05 -4.17 -15.13
N GLN A 43 -16.09 -3.54 -14.45
CA GLN A 43 -15.66 -3.87 -13.09
C GLN A 43 -15.43 -2.60 -12.31
N TYR A 44 -15.91 -2.58 -11.08
CA TYR A 44 -15.56 -1.55 -10.10
C TYR A 44 -14.79 -2.22 -8.95
N SER A 45 -13.54 -1.83 -8.77
CA SER A 45 -12.65 -2.37 -7.72
C SER A 45 -12.44 -1.32 -6.66
N MET A 46 -12.62 -1.70 -5.39
CA MET A 46 -12.23 -0.93 -4.21
C MET A 46 -11.24 -1.75 -3.42
N TYR A 47 -9.99 -1.32 -3.39
CA TYR A 47 -8.94 -1.98 -2.65
C TYR A 47 -8.40 -1.07 -1.56
N LYS A 48 -8.40 -1.56 -0.32
CA LYS A 48 -7.84 -0.89 0.86
C LYS A 48 -6.84 -1.81 1.56
N SER A 49 -5.66 -1.29 1.89
CA SER A 49 -4.67 -2.02 2.70
C SER A 49 -4.08 -1.10 3.76
N THR A 50 -4.22 -1.49 5.03
CA THR A 50 -3.67 -0.74 6.17
C THR A 50 -2.19 -1.04 6.39
N LYS A 51 -1.49 -0.12 7.04
CA LYS A 51 -0.09 -0.25 7.45
C LYS A 51 0.16 0.57 8.70
N LEU A 52 0.78 -0.04 9.72
CA LEU A 52 1.37 0.70 10.83
C LEU A 52 2.62 1.43 10.33
N ASN A 53 2.70 2.72 10.64
CA ASN A 53 3.81 3.58 10.28
C ASN A 53 4.31 4.36 11.49
N TYR A 54 5.43 5.08 11.34
CA TYR A 54 6.07 5.82 12.44
C TYR A 54 6.74 7.09 11.91
N ASN A 55 6.91 8.07 12.79
CA ASN A 55 7.54 9.34 12.51
C ASN A 55 8.41 9.76 13.70
N ASN A 56 9.67 10.14 13.46
CA ASN A 56 10.64 10.54 14.49
C ASN A 56 10.75 9.56 15.68
N SER A 57 10.59 8.26 15.41
CA SER A 57 10.58 7.23 16.43
C SER A 57 11.15 5.92 15.86
N GLU A 58 11.36 4.94 16.71
CA GLU A 58 11.84 3.62 16.28
C GLU A 58 10.77 2.86 15.49
N ASN A 59 11.23 2.01 14.57
CA ASN A 59 10.33 1.15 13.80
C ASN A 59 9.58 0.18 14.74
N PRO A 60 8.24 0.23 14.79
CA PRO A 60 7.44 -0.59 15.72
C PRO A 60 7.26 -2.03 15.26
N GLN A 61 7.78 -2.41 14.09
CA GLN A 61 7.66 -3.76 13.56
C GLN A 61 8.64 -4.69 14.27
N PRO A 62 8.19 -5.77 14.91
CA PRO A 62 9.09 -6.70 15.61
C PRO A 62 10.11 -7.36 14.69
N ASP A 63 9.74 -7.56 13.42
CA ASP A 63 10.59 -8.17 12.39
C ASP A 63 11.46 -7.17 11.62
N TYR A 64 11.59 -5.94 12.13
CA TYR A 64 12.51 -4.97 11.54
C TYR A 64 13.94 -5.50 11.63
N TRP A 65 14.62 -5.58 10.48
CA TRP A 65 15.90 -6.31 10.35
C TRP A 65 16.98 -5.88 11.37
N LYS A 66 17.03 -4.60 11.73
CA LYS A 66 17.99 -4.09 12.73
C LYS A 66 17.77 -4.64 14.14
N ASN A 67 16.54 -5.09 14.46
CA ASN A 67 16.20 -5.63 15.78
C ASN A 67 16.32 -7.16 15.82
N LEU A 68 16.60 -7.80 14.68
CA LEU A 68 16.75 -9.25 14.62
C LEU A 68 18.14 -9.68 15.12
N PRO A 69 18.25 -10.83 15.82
CA PRO A 69 19.53 -11.36 16.22
C PRO A 69 20.56 -11.49 15.09
N SER A 70 20.10 -11.78 13.87
CA SER A 70 20.95 -11.90 12.68
C SER A 70 21.70 -10.60 12.33
N SER A 71 21.12 -9.43 12.59
CA SER A 71 21.79 -8.14 12.34
C SER A 71 22.99 -7.90 13.25
N TYR A 72 22.95 -8.46 14.46
CA TYR A 72 24.07 -8.42 15.41
C TYR A 72 25.09 -9.51 15.12
N TYR A 73 24.68 -10.63 14.53
CA TYR A 73 25.56 -11.70 14.15
C TYR A 73 26.54 -11.28 13.05
N ASP A 74 26.10 -10.52 12.08
CA ASP A 74 26.95 -9.98 11.00
C ASP A 74 28.03 -9.02 11.53
N VAL A 75 27.77 -8.37 12.67
CA VAL A 75 28.73 -7.49 13.36
C VAL A 75 29.65 -8.30 14.28
N TRP A 76 29.16 -9.41 14.83
CA TRP A 76 29.95 -10.33 15.68
C TRP A 76 30.45 -11.50 14.84
N ASP A 77 31.58 -11.29 14.18
CA ASP A 77 32.24 -12.30 13.35
C ASP A 77 33.44 -12.88 14.09
N GLN A 78 33.41 -14.19 14.41
CA GLN A 78 34.46 -14.89 15.08
C GLN A 78 35.77 -14.93 14.27
N SER A 79 35.70 -14.87 12.97
CA SER A 79 36.84 -14.88 12.06
C SER A 79 37.54 -13.53 11.97
N ASN A 80 36.85 -12.44 12.31
CA ASN A 80 37.33 -11.06 12.17
C ASN A 80 37.54 -10.41 13.54
N ALA A 81 38.79 -10.24 13.94
CA ALA A 81 39.14 -9.67 15.25
C ALA A 81 38.56 -8.26 15.49
N ARG A 82 38.28 -7.48 14.44
CA ARG A 82 37.67 -6.15 14.53
C ARG A 82 36.24 -6.20 15.09
N TYR A 83 35.47 -7.24 14.78
CA TYR A 83 34.09 -7.39 15.21
C TYR A 83 33.91 -8.37 16.38
N ARG A 84 34.94 -9.08 16.73
CA ARG A 84 34.94 -10.03 17.85
C ARG A 84 35.28 -9.33 19.17
N THR A 85 34.34 -8.47 19.62
CA THR A 85 34.48 -7.77 20.90
C THR A 85 33.50 -8.31 21.94
N ALA A 86 33.81 -8.09 23.23
CA ALA A 86 32.89 -8.45 24.32
C ALA A 86 31.57 -7.70 24.21
N GLN A 87 31.58 -6.43 23.73
CA GLN A 87 30.37 -5.63 23.54
C GLN A 87 29.50 -6.19 22.42
N THR A 88 30.03 -6.48 21.24
CA THR A 88 29.26 -7.03 20.12
C THR A 88 28.66 -8.40 20.43
N PHE A 89 29.39 -9.24 21.22
CA PHE A 89 28.85 -10.50 21.72
C PHE A 89 27.69 -10.28 22.71
N SER A 90 27.85 -9.33 23.63
CA SER A 90 26.80 -8.98 24.60
C SER A 90 25.54 -8.46 23.90
N ASP A 91 25.69 -7.62 22.90
CA ASP A 91 24.57 -7.06 22.12
C ASP A 91 23.84 -8.17 21.37
N TRP A 92 24.56 -9.07 20.71
CA TRP A 92 23.97 -10.23 20.05
C TRP A 92 23.22 -11.14 21.04
N HIS A 93 23.84 -11.46 22.18
CA HIS A 93 23.24 -12.32 23.20
C HIS A 93 21.96 -11.67 23.78
N THR A 94 21.97 -10.37 24.01
CA THR A 94 20.81 -9.59 24.45
C THR A 94 19.69 -9.65 23.41
N ALA A 95 20.00 -9.47 22.13
CA ALA A 95 19.03 -9.57 21.03
C ALA A 95 18.43 -10.98 20.92
N VAL A 96 19.24 -12.03 21.08
CA VAL A 96 18.74 -13.43 21.08
C VAL A 96 17.78 -13.67 22.23
N ASN A 97 18.13 -13.22 23.44
CA ASN A 97 17.27 -13.39 24.63
C ASN A 97 15.96 -12.59 24.49
N TRP A 98 16.05 -11.33 24.02
CA TRP A 98 14.87 -10.52 23.73
C TRP A 98 13.96 -11.21 22.72
N TRP A 99 14.50 -11.65 21.61
CA TRP A 99 13.76 -12.30 20.53
C TRP A 99 13.23 -13.69 20.92
N GLY A 100 13.85 -14.34 21.91
CA GLY A 100 13.39 -15.59 22.49
C GLY A 100 12.02 -15.47 23.16
N ASN A 101 11.69 -14.31 23.72
CA ASN A 101 10.38 -14.06 24.30
C ASN A 101 9.34 -13.84 23.20
N LYS A 102 8.29 -14.67 23.19
CA LYS A 102 7.20 -14.62 22.20
C LYS A 102 6.47 -13.27 22.17
N GLU A 103 6.33 -12.62 23.31
CA GLU A 103 5.64 -11.32 23.41
C GLU A 103 6.41 -10.22 22.68
N ASN A 104 7.74 -10.25 22.71
CA ASN A 104 8.59 -9.29 22.03
C ASN A 104 8.53 -9.44 20.48
N ARG A 105 8.03 -10.57 19.98
CA ARG A 105 7.80 -10.82 18.55
C ARG A 105 6.44 -10.34 18.04
N GLN A 106 5.73 -9.57 18.85
CA GLN A 106 4.42 -9.02 18.55
C GLN A 106 4.46 -7.49 18.58
N ILE A 107 3.53 -6.85 17.85
CA ILE A 107 3.36 -5.40 17.95
C ILE A 107 2.84 -5.06 19.35
N GLN A 108 3.54 -4.19 20.03
CA GLN A 108 3.23 -3.74 21.39
C GLN A 108 2.26 -2.55 21.34
N TRP A 109 1.01 -2.78 20.94
CA TRP A 109 0.01 -1.72 20.72
C TRP A 109 -0.12 -0.75 21.90
N ASP A 110 -0.16 -1.27 23.13
CA ASP A 110 -0.34 -0.44 24.32
C ASP A 110 0.85 0.53 24.53
N ARG A 111 2.08 0.12 24.15
CA ARG A 111 3.26 0.98 24.15
C ARG A 111 3.15 2.08 23.10
N LEU A 112 2.63 1.79 21.91
CA LEU A 112 2.45 2.77 20.84
C LEU A 112 1.43 3.84 21.28
N TYR A 113 0.31 3.41 21.85
CA TYR A 113 -0.68 4.32 22.43
C TYR A 113 -0.11 5.16 23.57
N TYR A 114 0.68 4.57 24.46
CA TYR A 114 1.32 5.29 25.55
C TYR A 114 2.27 6.37 25.00
N ALA A 115 3.15 6.03 24.07
CA ALA A 115 4.09 6.96 23.46
C ALA A 115 3.36 8.14 22.77
N ASN A 116 2.30 7.87 22.02
CA ASN A 116 1.51 8.89 21.37
C ASN A 116 0.78 9.81 22.34
N ARG A 117 0.26 9.30 23.45
CA ARG A 117 -0.36 10.12 24.49
C ARG A 117 0.64 11.06 25.16
N GLN A 118 1.88 10.58 25.38
CA GLN A 118 2.95 11.43 25.90
C GLN A 118 3.31 12.54 24.89
N ALA A 119 3.49 12.19 23.61
CA ALA A 119 3.74 13.16 22.54
C ALA A 119 2.60 14.22 22.46
N ALA A 120 1.34 13.77 22.51
CA ALA A 120 0.18 14.65 22.48
C ALA A 120 0.08 15.57 23.71
N ALA A 121 0.52 15.13 24.89
CA ALA A 121 0.59 15.96 26.11
C ALA A 121 1.66 17.07 25.97
N ASN A 122 2.72 16.81 25.21
CA ASN A 122 3.79 17.77 24.89
C ASN A 122 3.45 18.67 23.70
N GLY A 123 2.28 18.49 23.06
CA GLY A 123 1.91 19.22 21.84
C GLY A 123 2.62 18.73 20.57
N GLU A 124 3.16 17.52 20.60
CA GLU A 124 3.86 16.91 19.49
C GLU A 124 2.91 16.06 18.62
N ASP A 125 3.35 15.77 17.39
CA ASP A 125 2.65 14.91 16.45
C ASP A 125 2.64 13.45 16.86
N ALA A 126 1.77 12.67 16.21
CA ALA A 126 1.77 11.21 16.31
C ALA A 126 3.13 10.63 15.96
N LEU A 127 3.72 9.88 16.88
CA LEU A 127 4.94 9.10 16.66
C LEU A 127 4.63 7.82 15.88
N TYR A 128 3.46 7.25 16.12
CA TYR A 128 2.96 6.03 15.48
C TYR A 128 1.54 6.24 14.99
N TYR A 129 1.22 5.69 13.83
CA TYR A 129 -0.10 5.80 13.24
C TYR A 129 -0.38 4.64 12.28
N VAL A 130 -1.66 4.36 12.06
CA VAL A 130 -2.11 3.42 11.04
C VAL A 130 -2.63 4.22 9.86
N GLN A 131 -2.08 3.98 8.69
CA GLN A 131 -2.53 4.54 7.42
C GLN A 131 -3.13 3.46 6.54
N ALA A 132 -3.98 3.83 5.60
CA ALA A 132 -4.44 2.95 4.53
C ALA A 132 -4.06 3.48 3.15
N LYS A 133 -3.67 2.57 2.29
CA LYS A 133 -3.56 2.81 0.84
C LYS A 133 -4.84 2.34 0.17
N HIS A 134 -5.36 3.16 -0.72
CA HIS A 134 -6.54 2.87 -1.52
C HIS A 134 -6.17 2.84 -3.00
N ASN A 135 -6.74 1.87 -3.72
CA ASN A 135 -6.63 1.73 -5.16
C ASN A 135 -8.03 1.44 -5.69
N ASP A 136 -8.79 2.49 -5.94
CA ASP A 136 -10.14 2.36 -6.49
C ASP A 136 -10.07 2.48 -8.01
N ALA A 137 -10.72 1.56 -8.73
CA ALA A 137 -10.64 1.55 -10.18
C ALA A 137 -11.98 1.15 -10.83
N MET A 138 -12.36 1.89 -11.86
CA MET A 138 -13.43 1.51 -12.80
C MET A 138 -12.80 1.07 -14.10
N THR A 139 -12.97 -0.20 -14.46
CA THR A 139 -12.49 -0.76 -15.72
C THR A 139 -13.68 -1.11 -16.61
N THR A 140 -13.67 -0.61 -17.84
CA THR A 140 -14.63 -0.98 -18.87
C THR A 140 -13.89 -1.48 -20.11
N THR A 141 -14.41 -2.52 -20.76
CA THR A 141 -13.84 -3.05 -21.99
C THR A 141 -14.97 -3.48 -22.93
N LEU A 142 -14.97 -2.94 -24.13
CA LEU A 142 -15.80 -3.38 -25.25
C LEU A 142 -14.92 -4.22 -26.17
N SER A 143 -15.34 -5.44 -26.45
CA SER A 143 -14.66 -6.35 -27.37
C SER A 143 -15.65 -6.86 -28.41
N SER A 144 -15.24 -6.87 -29.67
CA SER A 144 -16.04 -7.42 -30.76
C SER A 144 -15.18 -8.31 -31.64
N THR A 145 -15.64 -9.53 -31.91
CA THR A 145 -14.94 -10.54 -32.72
C THR A 145 -15.86 -11.04 -33.81
N LEU A 146 -15.39 -10.90 -35.05
CA LEU A 146 -16.02 -11.49 -36.23
C LEU A 146 -15.35 -12.81 -36.54
N THR A 147 -16.09 -13.87 -36.62
CA THR A 147 -15.66 -15.20 -37.09
C THR A 147 -16.31 -15.49 -38.44
N ASN A 148 -15.53 -15.88 -39.45
CA ASN A 148 -16.00 -16.22 -40.77
C ASN A 148 -15.41 -17.56 -41.24
N HIS A 149 -16.25 -18.52 -41.52
CA HIS A 149 -15.93 -19.83 -42.11
C HIS A 149 -15.83 -19.73 -43.62
N LEU A 150 -14.62 -19.60 -44.15
CA LEU A 150 -14.35 -19.43 -45.59
C LEU A 150 -14.38 -20.73 -46.39
N GLY A 151 -14.42 -21.90 -45.71
CA GLY A 151 -14.48 -23.22 -46.33
C GLY A 151 -14.47 -24.33 -45.28
N LYS A 152 -14.29 -25.59 -45.72
CA LYS A 152 -14.35 -26.73 -44.80
C LYS A 152 -13.29 -26.67 -43.69
N ASN A 153 -12.08 -26.10 -43.95
CA ASN A 153 -10.96 -26.08 -43.06
C ASN A 153 -10.32 -24.69 -42.89
N LYS A 154 -11.01 -23.63 -43.27
CA LYS A 154 -10.48 -22.25 -43.23
C LYS A 154 -11.42 -21.35 -42.42
N VAL A 155 -10.87 -20.75 -41.37
CA VAL A 155 -11.60 -19.81 -40.52
C VAL A 155 -10.80 -18.53 -40.40
N PHE A 156 -11.46 -17.41 -40.75
CA PHE A 156 -10.92 -16.07 -40.55
C PHE A 156 -11.55 -15.46 -39.32
N ASN A 157 -10.74 -14.95 -38.42
CA ASN A 157 -11.20 -14.17 -37.27
C ASN A 157 -10.58 -12.79 -37.30
N ALA A 158 -11.38 -11.77 -37.00
CA ALA A 158 -10.90 -10.42 -36.78
C ALA A 158 -11.57 -9.83 -35.55
N GLY A 159 -10.85 -9.04 -34.78
CA GLY A 159 -11.39 -8.47 -33.55
C GLY A 159 -10.88 -7.08 -33.24
N LEU A 160 -11.74 -6.34 -32.54
CA LEU A 160 -11.49 -5.03 -31.96
C LEU A 160 -11.72 -5.11 -30.45
N SER A 161 -10.82 -4.53 -29.66
CA SER A 161 -11.03 -4.34 -28.23
C SER A 161 -10.69 -2.90 -27.86
N LEU A 162 -11.63 -2.23 -27.19
CA LEU A 162 -11.48 -0.88 -26.64
C LEU A 162 -11.65 -0.96 -25.12
N GLY A 163 -10.70 -0.44 -24.37
CA GLY A 163 -10.74 -0.49 -22.92
C GLY A 163 -10.38 0.85 -22.30
N GLN A 164 -11.00 1.13 -21.16
CA GLN A 164 -10.64 2.25 -20.31
C GLN A 164 -10.57 1.79 -18.86
N THR A 165 -9.54 2.25 -18.14
CA THR A 165 -9.43 2.13 -16.70
C THR A 165 -9.25 3.52 -16.11
N LEU A 166 -10.16 3.91 -15.24
CA LEU A 166 -10.08 5.11 -14.41
C LEU A 166 -9.72 4.64 -13.00
N ALA A 167 -8.53 4.98 -12.52
CA ALA A 167 -8.07 4.59 -11.20
C ALA A 167 -7.74 5.81 -10.35
N ARG A 168 -8.12 5.78 -9.07
CA ARG A 168 -7.72 6.74 -8.05
C ARG A 168 -6.83 6.02 -7.04
N HIS A 169 -5.67 6.57 -6.79
CA HIS A 169 -4.71 6.11 -5.78
C HIS A 169 -4.58 7.19 -4.71
N TYR A 170 -4.92 6.84 -3.48
CA TYR A 170 -4.87 7.80 -2.38
C TYR A 170 -4.55 7.10 -1.07
N GLN A 171 -4.22 7.89 -0.05
CA GLN A 171 -3.88 7.43 1.27
C GLN A 171 -4.73 8.13 2.31
N THR A 172 -5.20 7.39 3.32
CA THR A 172 -5.97 7.94 4.44
C THR A 172 -5.30 7.63 5.79
N MET A 173 -5.54 8.51 6.75
CA MET A 173 -5.22 8.30 8.14
C MET A 173 -6.31 7.43 8.78
N GLU A 174 -5.96 6.22 9.23
CA GLU A 174 -6.94 5.29 9.79
C GLU A 174 -7.06 5.38 11.31
N ASP A 175 -5.92 5.56 11.99
CA ASP A 175 -5.88 5.60 13.45
C ASP A 175 -4.60 6.31 13.89
N LEU A 176 -4.74 7.35 14.68
CA LEU A 176 -3.65 8.11 15.27
C LEU A 176 -3.10 7.49 16.56
N LEU A 177 -3.60 6.31 16.94
CA LEU A 177 -3.17 5.56 18.12
C LEU A 177 -3.13 6.40 19.40
N GLY A 178 -4.14 7.25 19.59
CA GLY A 178 -4.29 8.11 20.76
C GLY A 178 -3.53 9.44 20.71
N ALA A 179 -2.88 9.78 19.60
CA ALA A 179 -2.38 11.12 19.32
C ALA A 179 -3.52 12.05 18.89
N LYS A 180 -3.28 13.38 18.91
CA LYS A 180 -4.27 14.38 18.50
C LYS A 180 -4.26 14.67 17.02
N SER A 181 -3.09 14.64 16.40
CA SER A 181 -2.88 15.04 15.01
C SER A 181 -1.55 14.51 14.47
N PHE A 182 -1.39 14.68 13.17
CA PHE A 182 -0.17 14.44 12.42
C PHE A 182 -0.03 15.56 11.37
N HIS A 183 1.18 16.07 11.14
CA HIS A 183 1.40 17.02 10.04
C HIS A 183 1.69 16.29 8.73
N ASN A 184 1.00 16.68 7.67
CA ASN A 184 1.26 16.18 6.33
C ASN A 184 2.57 16.73 5.79
N ILE A 185 3.66 16.04 6.08
CA ILE A 185 5.01 16.41 5.65
C ILE A 185 5.62 15.31 4.76
N ASN A 186 6.51 15.72 3.87
CA ASN A 186 7.31 14.78 3.09
C ASN A 186 8.49 14.27 3.93
N THR A 187 8.32 13.12 4.56
CA THR A 187 9.34 12.53 5.45
C THR A 187 10.63 12.14 4.71
N TYR A 188 10.57 11.91 3.39
CA TYR A 188 11.76 11.63 2.59
C TYR A 188 12.60 12.88 2.32
N ALA A 189 11.95 14.04 2.23
CA ALA A 189 12.64 15.32 2.06
C ALA A 189 13.26 15.83 3.35
N LEU A 190 12.71 15.44 4.51
CA LEU A 190 13.11 15.92 5.84
C LEU A 190 14.58 15.64 6.19
N GLY A 191 15.22 14.65 5.59
CA GLY A 191 16.64 14.37 5.80
C GLY A 191 17.59 15.17 4.89
N THR A 192 17.05 15.75 3.83
CA THR A 192 17.82 16.48 2.80
C THR A 192 17.66 17.99 2.92
N TYR A 193 16.49 18.43 3.36
CA TYR A 193 16.11 19.85 3.45
C TYR A 193 15.73 20.22 4.89
N ALA A 194 15.81 21.51 5.22
CA ALA A 194 15.35 22.01 6.52
C ALA A 194 13.85 21.74 6.72
N ALA A 195 13.43 21.52 7.97
CA ALA A 195 12.05 21.18 8.30
C ALA A 195 11.02 22.23 7.81
N ALA A 196 11.39 23.51 7.75
CA ALA A 196 10.54 24.58 7.24
C ALA A 196 10.58 24.76 5.72
N ASP A 197 11.37 23.97 5.00
CA ASP A 197 11.46 24.04 3.54
C ASP A 197 10.13 23.62 2.90
N PRO A 198 9.62 24.34 1.89
CA PRO A 198 8.38 23.98 1.19
C PRO A 198 8.36 22.54 0.65
N ARG A 199 9.50 21.99 0.27
CA ARG A 199 9.61 20.60 -0.20
C ARG A 199 9.39 19.59 0.90
N VAL A 200 9.57 19.94 2.15
CA VAL A 200 9.27 19.12 3.32
C VAL A 200 7.83 19.34 3.77
N GLN A 201 7.40 20.59 3.83
CA GLN A 201 6.09 21.00 4.36
C GLN A 201 4.94 20.76 3.37
N TYR A 202 5.25 20.57 2.08
CA TYR A 202 4.25 20.39 1.04
C TYR A 202 4.41 19.03 0.37
N ASP A 203 3.39 18.20 0.46
CA ASP A 203 3.33 16.99 -0.34
C ASP A 203 2.75 17.34 -1.72
N LEU A 204 3.60 17.27 -2.73
CA LEU A 204 3.24 17.58 -4.12
C LEU A 204 2.20 16.61 -4.70
N ASN A 205 1.98 15.46 -4.06
CA ASN A 205 1.02 14.47 -4.50
C ASN A 205 -0.39 14.73 -3.95
N THR A 206 -0.53 15.65 -3.02
CA THR A 206 -1.83 16.10 -2.54
C THR A 206 -2.16 17.43 -3.21
N THR A 207 -3.22 17.43 -4.00
CA THR A 207 -3.62 18.62 -4.77
C THR A 207 -3.80 19.84 -3.87
N GLY A 208 -3.19 20.91 -4.23
CA GLY A 208 -3.21 22.33 -3.90
C GLY A 208 -4.05 22.93 -2.77
N THR A 209 -4.94 22.21 -2.17
CA THR A 209 -5.77 22.65 -1.02
C THR A 209 -5.11 22.39 0.32
N LEU A 210 -4.03 21.63 0.34
CA LEU A 210 -3.28 21.31 1.54
C LEU A 210 -2.18 22.35 1.70
N GLY A 211 -2.42 23.34 2.53
CA GLY A 211 -1.39 24.28 2.93
C GLY A 211 -0.16 23.60 3.54
N LEU A 212 0.93 24.31 3.63
CA LEU A 212 2.17 23.87 4.29
C LEU A 212 1.86 23.29 5.67
N GLY A 213 2.30 22.05 5.92
CA GLY A 213 2.14 21.40 7.20
C GLY A 213 0.69 21.22 7.67
N LYS A 214 -0.25 20.94 6.75
CA LYS A 214 -1.64 20.69 7.13
C LYS A 214 -1.73 19.61 8.21
N LEU A 215 -2.50 19.90 9.25
CA LEU A 215 -2.87 18.91 10.26
C LEU A 215 -3.78 17.85 9.64
N VAL A 216 -3.46 16.61 9.91
CA VAL A 216 -4.17 15.40 9.45
C VAL A 216 -4.82 14.74 10.67
N TYR A 217 -6.10 14.42 10.53
CA TYR A 217 -6.89 13.72 11.52
C TYR A 217 -7.33 12.35 10.98
N GLU A 218 -7.90 11.52 11.84
CA GLU A 218 -8.45 10.23 11.42
C GLU A 218 -9.53 10.40 10.35
N GLY A 219 -9.42 9.65 9.27
CA GLY A 219 -10.28 9.73 8.09
C GLY A 219 -9.79 10.69 7.00
N ASP A 220 -8.84 11.57 7.28
CA ASP A 220 -8.33 12.52 6.30
C ASP A 220 -7.46 11.83 5.23
N THR A 221 -7.58 12.35 4.01
CA THR A 221 -6.64 12.00 2.92
C THR A 221 -5.36 12.81 3.10
N PHE A 222 -4.20 12.13 3.02
CA PHE A 222 -2.88 12.76 3.14
C PHE A 222 -1.82 12.00 2.33
N GLY A 223 -0.62 12.56 2.22
CA GLY A 223 0.50 11.97 1.51
C GLY A 223 0.34 12.03 0.00
N TYR A 224 -0.62 11.32 -0.57
CA TYR A 224 -0.90 11.38 -2.00
C TYR A 224 -2.38 11.13 -2.31
N ASP A 225 -2.83 11.74 -3.41
CA ASP A 225 -4.15 11.52 -4.02
C ASP A 225 -4.06 11.88 -5.51
N TYR A 226 -4.09 10.88 -6.38
CA TYR A 226 -3.96 11.10 -7.81
C TYR A 226 -4.81 10.12 -8.63
N ASN A 227 -5.17 10.53 -9.83
CA ASN A 227 -5.95 9.76 -10.76
C ASN A 227 -5.10 9.31 -11.96
N ILE A 228 -5.32 8.08 -12.41
CA ILE A 228 -4.74 7.54 -13.63
C ILE A 228 -5.87 7.15 -14.58
N ASN A 229 -5.75 7.59 -15.82
CA ASN A 229 -6.68 7.20 -16.90
C ASN A 229 -5.89 6.46 -17.97
N VAL A 230 -6.14 5.16 -18.10
CA VAL A 230 -5.51 4.31 -19.11
C VAL A 230 -6.53 3.97 -20.16
N ARG A 231 -6.25 4.29 -21.43
CA ARG A 231 -7.05 3.90 -22.58
C ARG A 231 -6.29 2.90 -23.43
N ARG A 232 -6.99 1.88 -23.90
CA ARG A 232 -6.40 0.81 -24.71
C ARG A 232 -7.25 0.58 -25.94
N ALA A 233 -6.60 0.43 -27.09
CA ALA A 233 -7.24 -0.02 -28.33
C ALA A 233 -6.39 -1.16 -28.91
N LYS A 234 -7.03 -2.24 -29.32
CA LYS A 234 -6.37 -3.40 -29.92
C LYS A 234 -7.19 -3.86 -31.12
N LEU A 235 -6.51 -4.02 -32.26
CA LEU A 235 -7.03 -4.67 -33.46
C LEU A 235 -6.19 -5.94 -33.71
N TRP A 236 -6.86 -6.99 -34.15
CA TRP A 236 -6.19 -8.23 -34.51
C TRP A 236 -6.96 -8.98 -35.58
N ALA A 237 -6.25 -9.76 -36.36
CA ALA A 237 -6.83 -10.70 -37.31
C ALA A 237 -5.94 -11.93 -37.39
N ASN A 238 -6.57 -13.08 -37.64
CA ASN A 238 -5.90 -14.35 -37.92
C ASN A 238 -6.67 -15.16 -38.95
N TYR A 239 -5.93 -16.05 -39.62
CA TYR A 239 -6.43 -16.88 -40.71
C TYR A 239 -5.91 -18.30 -40.55
#